data_6d211e896551e342ee6e225faf5c06f4
#
_entry.id   6d211e896551e342ee6e225faf5c06f4
#
_cell.length_a   1.000
_cell.length_b   1.000
_cell.length_c   1.000
_cell.angle_alpha   90.00
_cell.angle_beta   90.00
_cell.angle_gamma   90.00
#
_symmetry.space_group_name_H-M   'P 1'
#
loop_
_entity.id
_entity.type
_entity.pdbx_description
1 polymer ?
#
loop_
_entity_poly.entity_id
_entity_poly.type
_entity_poly.pdbx_seq_one_letter_code
_entity_poly.pdbx_strand_id
1 'polypeptide(L)'
;MYWEQYRLLLSKKVKINNLSLTVDNDILIAQIDDLLQRGKRVHFSPKGESMRPFIEGGKDIVVLVKTTTFQVGDIVLAKVSTTPTLIYVLHRIIAIKDNKFTLMGDGNLKGTEFVDQANVYGKVVQILTPTGKHKCVNRAFLWRNLHFCRRFLL
;
A
#
# COMPACT_ATOMS: atom_id res chain seq x y z
N MET A 1 21.76 -0.46 -12.08
CA MET A 1 22.37 0.81 -11.70
C MET A 1 21.40 1.98 -11.55
N TYR A 2 20.12 1.84 -11.89
CA TYR A 2 19.14 2.95 -11.78
C TYR A 2 18.20 2.89 -10.55
N TRP A 3 18.26 1.88 -9.74
CA TRP A 3 17.32 1.72 -8.62
C TRP A 3 17.88 2.04 -7.24
N GLU A 4 19.17 2.30 -7.13
CA GLU A 4 19.74 2.82 -5.87
C GLU A 4 19.28 4.25 -5.54
N GLN A 5 18.99 5.07 -6.55
CA GLN A 5 18.52 6.44 -6.35
C GLN A 5 17.12 6.52 -5.71
N TYR A 6 16.25 5.52 -5.95
CA TYR A 6 14.88 5.52 -5.44
C TYR A 6 14.73 4.79 -4.10
N ARG A 7 15.66 3.92 -3.76
CA ARG A 7 15.73 3.26 -2.45
C ARG A 7 16.06 4.26 -1.32
N LEU A 8 16.61 5.40 -1.65
CA LEU A 8 17.09 6.40 -0.70
C LEU A 8 15.98 7.28 -0.11
N LEU A 9 14.81 7.38 -0.76
CA LEU A 9 13.74 8.31 -0.35
C LEU A 9 12.76 7.73 0.69
N LEU A 10 12.68 6.41 0.87
CA LEU A 10 11.56 5.78 1.55
C LEU A 10 11.89 5.02 2.84
N SER A 11 13.14 4.86 3.21
CA SER A 11 13.53 4.17 4.45
C SER A 11 14.70 4.82 5.17
N LYS A 12 14.97 6.08 4.97
CA LYS A 12 16.03 6.73 5.73
C LYS A 12 15.49 7.36 7.02
N LYS A 13 15.74 6.63 8.13
CA LYS A 13 16.46 7.24 9.23
C LYS A 13 17.81 7.68 8.67
N VAL A 14 17.90 8.85 8.07
CA VAL A 14 19.16 9.48 7.79
C VAL A 14 19.73 9.85 9.16
N LYS A 15 20.62 9.01 9.69
CA LYS A 15 21.49 9.39 10.79
C LYS A 15 22.52 10.37 10.25
N ILE A 16 22.18 11.63 10.25
CA ILE A 16 23.14 12.71 10.26
C ILE A 16 23.18 13.17 11.72
N ASN A 17 24.27 12.87 12.41
CA ASN A 17 24.55 13.38 13.76
C ASN A 17 23.45 13.15 14.79
N ASN A 18 23.01 11.90 14.98
CA ASN A 18 21.95 11.54 15.95
C ASN A 18 20.56 12.19 15.76
N LEU A 19 20.28 12.88 14.65
CA LEU A 19 18.94 13.36 14.32
C LEU A 19 18.20 12.30 13.50
N SER A 20 17.07 11.81 14.00
CA SER A 20 16.10 11.05 13.21
C SER A 20 15.16 12.06 12.54
N LEU A 21 15.30 12.28 11.25
CA LEU A 21 14.28 13.04 10.48
C LEU A 21 13.08 12.14 10.23
N THR A 22 11.96 12.48 10.85
CA THR A 22 10.65 11.92 10.50
C THR A 22 10.11 12.76 9.35
N VAL A 23 10.05 12.19 8.15
CA VAL A 23 9.38 12.85 7.00
C VAL A 23 7.88 12.76 7.24
N ASP A 24 7.20 13.90 7.13
CA ASP A 24 5.75 13.98 7.19
C ASP A 24 5.14 13.09 6.08
N ASN A 25 4.09 12.33 6.42
CA ASN A 25 3.42 11.46 5.48
C ASN A 25 2.89 12.22 4.26
N ASP A 26 2.42 13.45 4.43
CA ASP A 26 1.91 14.28 3.34
C ASP A 26 3.00 14.62 2.32
N ILE A 27 4.20 14.96 2.79
CA ILE A 27 5.36 15.23 1.91
C ILE A 27 5.77 13.97 1.16
N LEU A 28 5.82 12.85 1.86
CA LEU A 28 6.18 11.56 1.26
C LEU A 28 5.18 11.15 0.18
N ILE A 29 3.88 11.24 0.46
CA ILE A 29 2.84 10.87 -0.49
C ILE A 29 2.82 11.83 -1.69
N ALA A 30 3.05 13.12 -1.49
CA ALA A 30 3.16 14.08 -2.59
C ALA A 30 4.32 13.72 -3.55
N GLN A 31 5.46 13.29 -3.02
CA GLN A 31 6.59 12.82 -3.84
C GLN A 31 6.27 11.52 -4.58
N ILE A 32 5.60 10.58 -3.91
CA ILE A 32 5.13 9.33 -4.54
C ILE A 32 4.19 9.67 -5.70
N ASP A 33 3.22 10.55 -5.49
CA ASP A 33 2.26 10.94 -6.52
C ASP A 33 2.94 11.60 -7.72
N ASP A 34 3.85 12.55 -7.50
CA ASP A 34 4.61 13.20 -8.59
C ASP A 34 5.36 12.16 -9.44
N LEU A 35 6.03 11.21 -8.81
CA LEU A 35 6.74 10.15 -9.53
C LEU A 35 5.78 9.24 -10.31
N LEU A 36 4.66 8.88 -9.72
CA LEU A 36 3.63 8.06 -10.37
C LEU A 36 3.00 8.79 -11.55
N GLN A 37 2.71 10.10 -11.44
CA GLN A 37 2.19 10.92 -12.53
C GLN A 37 3.17 11.00 -13.72
N ARG A 38 4.47 10.95 -13.45
CA ARG A 38 5.53 10.86 -14.48
C ARG A 38 5.72 9.44 -15.04
N GLY A 39 4.83 8.50 -14.72
CA GLY A 39 4.89 7.12 -15.19
C GLY A 39 6.03 6.28 -14.58
N LYS A 40 6.61 6.74 -13.46
CA LYS A 40 7.68 6.00 -12.78
C LYS A 40 7.08 4.92 -11.87
N ARG A 41 7.83 3.83 -11.71
CA ARG A 41 7.55 2.83 -10.66
C ARG A 41 8.13 3.33 -9.35
N VAL A 42 7.35 3.27 -8.29
CA VAL A 42 7.78 3.71 -6.96
C VAL A 42 7.91 2.52 -6.03
N HIS A 43 9.07 2.41 -5.42
CA HIS A 43 9.39 1.36 -4.45
C HIS A 43 9.40 1.96 -3.06
N PHE A 44 8.61 1.40 -2.14
CA PHE A 44 8.67 1.82 -0.74
C PHE A 44 8.31 0.66 0.21
N SER A 45 8.75 0.79 1.46
CA SER A 45 8.37 -0.14 2.52
C SER A 45 7.22 0.46 3.33
N PRO A 46 6.01 -0.11 3.27
CA PRO A 46 4.91 0.38 4.08
C PRO A 46 5.18 0.13 5.56
N LYS A 47 4.60 0.98 6.41
CA LYS A 47 4.59 0.75 7.86
C LYS A 47 3.27 0.11 8.28
N GLY A 48 3.27 -0.50 9.48
CA GLY A 48 2.08 -1.11 10.06
C GLY A 48 1.87 -2.55 9.65
N GLU A 49 0.82 -3.15 10.19
CA GLU A 49 0.56 -4.59 10.09
C GLU A 49 -0.76 -4.93 9.41
N SER A 50 -1.49 -3.91 8.95
CA SER A 50 -2.85 -4.07 8.39
C SER A 50 -2.89 -4.97 7.14
N MET A 51 -1.77 -5.19 6.46
CA MET A 51 -1.67 -6.03 5.27
C MET A 51 -1.05 -7.40 5.52
N ARG A 52 -0.82 -7.78 6.78
CA ARG A 52 -0.40 -9.15 7.11
C ARG A 52 -1.48 -10.16 6.76
N PRO A 53 -1.11 -11.37 6.35
CA PRO A 53 0.24 -11.93 6.21
C PRO A 53 0.92 -11.65 4.87
N PHE A 54 0.28 -10.92 3.94
CA PHE A 54 0.78 -10.78 2.56
C PHE A 54 1.91 -9.75 2.46
N ILE A 55 1.80 -8.64 3.21
CA ILE A 55 2.85 -7.61 3.28
C ILE A 55 3.23 -7.44 4.75
N GLU A 56 4.51 -7.59 5.04
CA GLU A 56 5.06 -7.34 6.36
C GLU A 56 5.64 -5.93 6.40
N GLY A 57 4.95 -5.06 7.14
CA GLY A 57 5.34 -3.66 7.27
C GLY A 57 6.74 -3.49 7.86
N GLY A 58 7.50 -2.54 7.31
CA GLY A 58 8.88 -2.28 7.71
C GLY A 58 9.91 -3.30 7.20
N LYS A 59 9.48 -4.38 6.54
CA LYS A 59 10.36 -5.42 5.98
C LYS A 59 10.18 -5.56 4.46
N ASP A 60 8.95 -5.78 4.02
CA ASP A 60 8.68 -5.94 2.60
C ASP A 60 8.73 -4.60 1.87
N ILE A 61 9.05 -4.66 0.59
CA ILE A 61 9.01 -3.52 -0.33
C ILE A 61 7.86 -3.75 -1.30
N VAL A 62 7.02 -2.75 -1.49
CA VAL A 62 5.98 -2.75 -2.51
C VAL A 62 6.39 -1.87 -3.69
N VAL A 63 5.98 -2.28 -4.88
CA VAL A 63 6.19 -1.51 -6.11
C VAL A 63 4.85 -1.00 -6.60
N LEU A 64 4.69 0.31 -6.63
CA LEU A 64 3.51 1.01 -7.12
C LEU A 64 3.67 1.43 -8.58
N VAL A 65 2.57 1.41 -9.30
CA VAL A 65 2.43 2.02 -10.62
C VAL A 65 1.15 2.86 -10.68
N LYS A 66 1.15 3.91 -11.50
CA LYS A 66 -0.07 4.62 -11.86
C LYS A 66 -0.88 3.78 -12.84
N THR A 67 -2.18 3.70 -12.60
CA THR A 67 -3.13 3.03 -13.51
C THR A 67 -4.50 3.65 -13.38
N THR A 68 -5.32 3.49 -14.39
CA THR A 68 -6.75 3.82 -14.38
C THR A 68 -7.62 2.57 -14.32
N THR A 69 -7.00 1.39 -14.42
CA THR A 69 -7.70 0.09 -14.44
C THR A 69 -7.51 -0.63 -13.11
N PHE A 70 -8.60 -0.87 -12.42
CA PHE A 70 -8.64 -1.55 -11.12
C PHE A 70 -9.61 -2.71 -11.13
N GLN A 71 -9.32 -3.73 -10.32
CA GLN A 71 -10.19 -4.87 -10.09
C GLN A 71 -10.21 -5.24 -8.61
N VAL A 72 -11.25 -5.96 -8.20
CA VAL A 72 -11.31 -6.55 -6.86
C VAL A 72 -10.12 -7.48 -6.66
N GLY A 73 -9.44 -7.31 -5.52
CA GLY A 73 -8.20 -8.01 -5.21
C GLY A 73 -6.93 -7.17 -5.40
N ASP A 74 -6.98 -6.06 -6.14
CA ASP A 74 -5.84 -5.15 -6.26
C ASP A 74 -5.53 -4.49 -4.91
N ILE A 75 -4.24 -4.30 -4.62
CA ILE A 75 -3.77 -3.54 -3.47
C ILE A 75 -3.44 -2.13 -3.95
N VAL A 76 -3.98 -1.13 -3.28
CA VAL A 76 -3.85 0.27 -3.69
C VAL A 76 -3.36 1.16 -2.54
N LEU A 77 -2.61 2.20 -2.88
CA LEU A 77 -2.32 3.31 -1.99
C LEU A 77 -3.41 4.37 -2.20
N ALA A 78 -4.13 4.71 -1.15
CA ALA A 78 -5.26 5.63 -1.22
C ALA A 78 -5.27 6.61 -0.05
N LYS A 79 -5.88 7.78 -0.30
CA LYS A 79 -6.21 8.77 0.72
C LYS A 79 -7.64 8.56 1.17
N VAL A 80 -7.83 8.31 2.45
CA VAL A 80 -9.13 8.04 3.06
C VAL A 80 -9.47 9.17 4.03
N SER A 81 -10.70 9.67 3.91
CA SER A 81 -11.24 10.64 4.86
C SER A 81 -11.86 9.89 6.02
N THR A 82 -11.23 9.97 7.18
CA THR A 82 -11.80 9.54 8.46
C THR A 82 -12.01 10.80 9.30
N THR A 83 -13.24 11.05 9.74
CA THR A 83 -13.52 12.25 10.54
C THR A 83 -12.87 12.09 11.92
N PRO A 84 -11.99 13.05 12.38
CA PRO A 84 -11.68 14.35 11.76
C PRO A 84 -10.41 14.37 10.88
N THR A 85 -9.75 13.24 10.64
CA THR A 85 -8.42 13.17 10.02
C THR A 85 -8.44 12.56 8.62
N LEU A 86 -7.47 12.98 7.79
CA LEU A 86 -7.13 12.31 6.54
C LEU A 86 -6.01 11.32 6.82
N ILE A 87 -6.16 10.10 6.34
CA ILE A 87 -5.13 9.07 6.47
C ILE A 87 -4.79 8.47 5.10
N TYR A 88 -3.58 7.96 4.99
CA TYR A 88 -3.14 7.20 3.82
C TYR A 88 -3.10 5.72 4.19
N VAL A 89 -3.72 4.90 3.35
CA VAL A 89 -3.78 3.46 3.56
C VAL A 89 -3.23 2.72 2.35
N LEU A 90 -2.57 1.60 2.60
CA LEU A 90 -2.23 0.62 1.59
C LEU A 90 -3.09 -0.61 1.86
N HIS A 91 -4.24 -0.69 1.19
CA HIS A 91 -5.23 -1.73 1.45
C HIS A 91 -5.72 -2.40 0.17
N ARG A 92 -6.42 -3.51 0.32
CA ARG A 92 -6.96 -4.29 -0.80
C ARG A 92 -8.36 -3.83 -1.16
N ILE A 93 -8.64 -3.74 -2.46
CA ILE A 93 -9.99 -3.50 -2.99
C ILE A 93 -10.81 -4.78 -2.80
N ILE A 94 -11.88 -4.70 -2.03
CA ILE A 94 -12.80 -5.81 -1.78
C ILE A 94 -14.12 -5.68 -2.54
N ALA A 95 -14.47 -4.46 -2.96
CA ALA A 95 -15.62 -4.19 -3.82
C ALA A 95 -15.38 -2.92 -4.64
N ILE A 96 -15.99 -2.88 -5.82
CA ILE A 96 -16.01 -1.71 -6.71
C ILE A 96 -17.45 -1.47 -7.11
N LYS A 97 -17.92 -0.23 -6.92
CA LYS A 97 -19.25 0.22 -7.36
C LYS A 97 -19.18 1.69 -7.75
N ASP A 98 -19.59 2.03 -8.97
CA ASP A 98 -19.72 3.42 -9.45
C ASP A 98 -18.46 4.28 -9.21
N ASN A 99 -17.29 3.76 -9.57
CA ASN A 99 -15.96 4.37 -9.32
C ASN A 99 -15.62 4.61 -7.84
N LYS A 100 -16.34 3.98 -6.93
CA LYS A 100 -16.04 3.93 -5.50
C LYS A 100 -15.50 2.57 -5.13
N PHE A 101 -14.45 2.56 -4.35
CA PHE A 101 -13.78 1.34 -3.88
C PHE A 101 -14.07 1.16 -2.40
N THR A 102 -14.38 -0.06 -2.03
CA THR A 102 -14.35 -0.50 -0.63
C THR A 102 -13.01 -1.17 -0.41
N LEU A 103 -12.25 -0.63 0.55
CA LEU A 103 -10.92 -1.12 0.90
C LEU A 103 -10.94 -1.83 2.24
N MET A 104 -10.04 -2.81 2.39
CA MET A 104 -9.82 -3.50 3.66
C MET A 104 -8.37 -3.98 3.74
N GLY A 105 -7.76 -3.82 4.90
CA GLY A 105 -6.45 -4.43 5.18
C GLY A 105 -6.58 -5.94 5.33
N ASP A 106 -5.66 -6.70 4.73
CA ASP A 106 -5.66 -8.17 4.77
C ASP A 106 -5.56 -8.72 6.21
N GLY A 107 -4.92 -7.97 7.10
CA GLY A 107 -4.80 -8.28 8.52
C GLY A 107 -5.98 -7.84 9.38
N ASN A 108 -6.88 -7.01 8.86
CA ASN A 108 -8.00 -6.47 9.61
C ASN A 108 -9.13 -7.51 9.71
N LEU A 109 -9.66 -7.69 10.92
CA LEU A 109 -10.82 -8.57 11.15
C LEU A 109 -12.13 -7.84 10.87
N LYS A 110 -12.15 -6.53 11.07
CA LYS A 110 -13.30 -5.64 10.91
C LYS A 110 -12.81 -4.29 10.41
N GLY A 111 -13.73 -3.52 9.84
CA GLY A 111 -13.45 -2.18 9.34
C GLY A 111 -13.08 -2.18 7.86
N THR A 112 -13.79 -1.33 7.14
CA THR A 112 -13.57 -1.06 5.73
C THR A 112 -13.52 0.44 5.54
N GLU A 113 -12.76 0.88 4.57
CA GLU A 113 -12.71 2.26 4.14
C GLU A 113 -13.38 2.40 2.78
N PHE A 114 -14.03 3.52 2.56
CA PHE A 114 -14.62 3.88 1.27
C PHE A 114 -13.81 5.01 0.65
N VAL A 115 -13.47 4.85 -0.61
CA VAL A 115 -12.64 5.83 -1.33
C VAL A 115 -13.13 5.98 -2.76
N ASP A 116 -13.15 7.23 -3.25
CA ASP A 116 -13.35 7.48 -4.67
C ASP A 116 -12.08 7.14 -5.44
N GLN A 117 -12.23 6.61 -6.66
CA GLN A 117 -11.08 6.27 -7.52
C GLN A 117 -10.11 7.44 -7.69
N ALA A 118 -10.59 8.68 -7.67
CA ALA A 118 -9.77 9.89 -7.78
C ALA A 118 -8.78 10.06 -6.62
N ASN A 119 -9.06 9.46 -5.46
CA ASN A 119 -8.20 9.49 -4.28
C ASN A 119 -7.23 8.30 -4.20
N VAL A 120 -7.14 7.49 -5.25
CA VAL A 120 -6.19 6.39 -5.37
C VAL A 120 -4.95 6.85 -6.13
N TYR A 121 -3.80 6.76 -5.46
CA TYR A 121 -2.52 7.20 -6.02
C TYR A 121 -1.93 6.19 -6.98
N GLY A 122 -1.95 4.91 -6.61
CA GLY A 122 -1.39 3.85 -7.44
C GLY A 122 -1.74 2.46 -6.96
N LYS A 123 -1.42 1.48 -7.81
CA LYS A 123 -1.64 0.06 -7.58
C LYS A 123 -0.32 -0.66 -7.34
N VAL A 124 -0.30 -1.58 -6.39
CA VAL A 124 0.83 -2.48 -6.15
C VAL A 124 0.90 -3.55 -7.24
N VAL A 125 2.02 -3.62 -7.92
CA VAL A 125 2.28 -4.62 -8.97
C VAL A 125 3.29 -5.67 -8.55
N GLN A 126 4.10 -5.39 -7.52
CA GLN A 126 5.08 -6.33 -6.98
C GLN A 126 5.22 -6.15 -5.47
N ILE A 127 5.48 -7.25 -4.78
CA ILE A 127 5.88 -7.29 -3.38
C ILE A 127 7.20 -8.05 -3.32
N LEU A 128 8.22 -7.44 -2.73
CA LEU A 128 9.56 -7.99 -2.60
C LEU A 128 9.87 -8.22 -1.12
N THR A 129 10.38 -9.40 -0.79
CA THR A 129 10.90 -9.66 0.55
C THR A 129 12.25 -8.94 0.74
N PRO A 130 12.76 -8.83 1.98
CA PRO A 130 14.09 -8.29 2.25
C PRO A 130 15.22 -9.01 1.49
N THR A 131 15.02 -10.29 1.14
CA THR A 131 15.96 -11.09 0.33
C THR A 131 15.75 -10.95 -1.17
N GLY A 132 14.85 -10.05 -1.61
CA GLY A 132 14.55 -9.81 -3.03
C GLY A 132 13.64 -10.85 -3.68
N LYS A 133 13.08 -11.81 -2.92
CA LYS A 133 12.10 -12.77 -3.46
C LYS A 133 10.77 -12.08 -3.73
N HIS A 134 10.16 -12.41 -4.86
CA HIS A 134 8.82 -11.92 -5.21
C HIS A 134 7.74 -12.68 -4.44
N LYS A 135 6.79 -11.93 -3.87
CA LYS A 135 5.52 -12.48 -3.37
C LYS A 135 4.42 -12.23 -4.41
N CYS A 136 3.47 -13.15 -4.48
CA CYS A 136 2.31 -12.97 -5.36
C CYS A 136 1.41 -11.85 -4.85
N VAL A 137 1.16 -10.84 -5.68
CA VAL A 137 0.28 -9.70 -5.36
C VAL A 137 -1.19 -10.11 -5.46
N ASN A 138 -1.52 -10.85 -6.51
CA ASN A 138 -2.89 -11.25 -6.81
C ASN A 138 -3.21 -12.59 -6.16
N ARG A 139 -3.37 -12.59 -4.84
CA ARG A 139 -3.86 -13.75 -4.07
C ARG A 139 -5.36 -13.63 -3.75
N ALA A 140 -6.13 -13.04 -4.64
CA ALA A 140 -7.55 -12.85 -4.44
C ALA A 140 -8.28 -14.15 -4.06
N PHE A 141 -7.85 -15.28 -4.61
CA PHE A 141 -8.38 -16.60 -4.27
C PHE A 141 -8.01 -17.03 -2.84
N LEU A 142 -6.74 -16.89 -2.45
CA LEU A 142 -6.30 -17.22 -1.08
C LEU A 142 -6.89 -16.26 -0.06
N TRP A 143 -7.04 -14.99 -0.42
CA TRP A 143 -7.64 -13.98 0.43
C TRP A 143 -9.12 -14.28 0.73
N ARG A 144 -9.90 -14.63 -0.30
CA ARG A 144 -11.32 -15.02 -0.12
C ARG A 144 -11.45 -16.23 0.80
N ASN A 145 -10.58 -17.22 0.65
CA ASN A 145 -10.58 -18.42 1.49
C ASN A 145 -10.12 -18.11 2.92
N LEU A 146 -9.12 -17.23 3.09
CA LEU A 146 -8.65 -16.82 4.42
C LEU A 146 -9.73 -16.02 5.17
N HIS A 147 -10.47 -15.15 4.48
CA HIS A 147 -11.61 -14.44 5.06
C HIS A 147 -12.73 -15.38 5.46
N PHE A 148 -12.99 -16.38 4.65
CA PHE A 148 -13.96 -17.44 4.96
C PHE A 148 -13.52 -18.22 6.22
N CYS A 149 -12.28 -18.69 6.28
CA CYS A 149 -11.74 -19.39 7.44
C CYS A 149 -11.72 -18.54 8.71
N ARG A 150 -11.41 -17.26 8.62
CA ARG A 150 -11.44 -16.34 9.77
C ARG A 150 -12.84 -16.13 10.35
N ARG A 151 -13.87 -16.21 9.53
CA ARG A 151 -15.25 -16.10 9.97
C ARG A 151 -15.72 -17.34 10.77
N PHE A 152 -15.05 -18.49 10.59
CA PHE A 152 -15.38 -19.75 11.28
C PHE A 152 -14.47 -20.05 12.47
N LEU A 153 -13.35 -19.30 12.63
CA LEU A 153 -12.40 -19.50 13.74
C LEU A 153 -12.58 -18.50 14.88
N LEU A 154 -13.61 -17.69 14.85
CA LEU A 154 -14.08 -16.79 15.90
C LEU A 154 -15.55 -17.07 16.22
#